data_48c93580b113d184c5dbf88c2e279c9d
#
_entry.id   48c93580b113d184c5dbf88c2e279c9d
#
_cell.length_a   1.000
_cell.length_b   1.000
_cell.length_c   1.000
_cell.angle_alpha   90.00
_cell.angle_beta   90.00
_cell.angle_gamma   90.00
#
_symmetry.space_group_name_H-M   'P 1'
#
loop_
_entity.id
_entity.type
_entity.pdbx_description
1 polymer ?
#
loop_
_entity_poly.entity_id
_entity_poly.type
_entity_poly.pdbx_seq_one_letter_code
_entity_poly.pdbx_strand_id
1 'polypeptide(L)'
;MIEKESFKLATMEDADQILGFYHSFIGTCGCTWDEGYPAMEHVCMDIEKDNLFLVKDEKGIVATISIDSDEQVDAIKKWTIENSKEAARLAVRADLQGMGIARKMLQFLMEELKERGYEGIHFLVSPSNPAALASYRKLEFNNLGTEFMYGREWYCYEKRI
;
A
#
# COMPACT_ATOMS: atom_id res chain seq x y z
N MET A 1 -1.50 -19.65 7.26
CA MET A 1 -0.35 -18.75 7.02
C MET A 1 -0.37 -18.26 5.59
N ILE A 2 -0.01 -17.01 5.35
CA ILE A 2 0.00 -16.44 4.01
C ILE A 2 1.37 -16.72 3.37
N GLU A 3 1.34 -17.48 2.28
CA GLU A 3 2.52 -17.81 1.50
C GLU A 3 2.58 -16.95 0.24
N LYS A 4 3.73 -16.90 -0.43
CA LYS A 4 3.92 -16.10 -1.65
C LYS A 4 2.88 -16.43 -2.73
N GLU A 5 2.52 -17.68 -2.87
CA GLU A 5 1.54 -18.15 -3.85
C GLU A 5 0.11 -17.68 -3.57
N SER A 6 -0.14 -17.18 -2.36
CA SER A 6 -1.44 -16.63 -1.99
C SER A 6 -1.70 -15.24 -2.58
N PHE A 7 -0.64 -14.53 -3.00
CA PHE A 7 -0.75 -13.21 -3.59
C PHE A 7 -1.13 -13.32 -5.06
N LYS A 8 -2.23 -12.68 -5.44
CA LYS A 8 -2.77 -12.72 -6.81
C LYS A 8 -2.96 -11.31 -7.34
N LEU A 9 -2.77 -11.16 -8.65
CA LEU A 9 -3.23 -9.96 -9.34
C LEU A 9 -4.75 -9.89 -9.27
N ALA A 10 -5.27 -8.72 -8.92
CA ALA A 10 -6.71 -8.48 -8.96
C ALA A 10 -7.19 -8.44 -10.41
N THR A 11 -8.43 -8.86 -10.62
CA THR A 11 -9.11 -8.77 -11.91
C THR A 11 -10.32 -7.87 -11.80
N MET A 12 -10.91 -7.47 -12.93
CA MET A 12 -12.08 -6.59 -12.91
C MET A 12 -13.29 -7.23 -12.22
N GLU A 13 -13.33 -8.55 -12.12
CA GLU A 13 -14.34 -9.25 -11.34
C GLU A 13 -14.24 -8.96 -9.84
N ASP A 14 -13.07 -8.59 -9.37
CA ASP A 14 -12.81 -8.26 -7.96
C ASP A 14 -13.12 -6.79 -7.62
N ALA A 15 -13.35 -5.94 -8.62
CA ALA A 15 -13.37 -4.48 -8.43
C ALA A 15 -14.37 -4.01 -7.37
N ASP A 16 -15.62 -4.48 -7.43
CA ASP A 16 -16.65 -4.08 -6.47
C ASP A 16 -16.31 -4.55 -5.05
N GLN A 17 -15.79 -5.75 -4.92
CA GLN A 17 -15.39 -6.31 -3.64
C GLN A 17 -14.20 -5.54 -3.04
N ILE A 18 -13.25 -5.14 -3.89
CA ILE A 18 -12.09 -4.34 -3.47
C ILE A 18 -12.54 -2.97 -2.96
N LEU A 19 -13.41 -2.29 -3.70
CA LEU A 19 -13.92 -0.99 -3.27
C LEU A 19 -14.65 -1.09 -1.93
N GLY A 20 -15.51 -2.09 -1.77
CA GLY A 20 -16.18 -2.35 -0.50
C GLY A 20 -15.20 -2.62 0.63
N PHE A 21 -14.12 -3.36 0.34
CA PHE A 21 -13.06 -3.62 1.29
C PHE A 21 -12.38 -2.31 1.74
N TYR A 22 -12.01 -1.44 0.81
CA TYR A 22 -11.43 -0.13 1.15
C TYR A 22 -12.39 0.71 1.99
N HIS A 23 -13.65 0.78 1.61
CA HIS A 23 -14.65 1.59 2.33
C HIS A 23 -14.92 1.06 3.75
N SER A 24 -14.66 -0.22 4.01
CA SER A 24 -14.83 -0.78 5.35
C SER A 24 -13.88 -0.17 6.38
N PHE A 25 -12.79 0.48 5.94
CA PHE A 25 -11.83 1.13 6.84
C PHE A 25 -12.16 2.59 7.15
N ILE A 26 -13.10 3.21 6.42
CA ILE A 26 -13.48 4.61 6.64
C ILE A 26 -13.97 4.79 8.07
N GLY A 27 -13.40 5.77 8.78
CA GLY A 27 -13.74 6.05 10.16
C GLY A 27 -13.03 5.17 11.19
N THR A 28 -12.18 4.24 10.77
CA THR A 28 -11.39 3.44 11.70
C THR A 28 -10.12 4.19 12.12
N CYS A 29 -9.56 3.81 13.28
CA CYS A 29 -8.38 4.45 13.83
C CYS A 29 -7.19 4.36 12.86
N GLY A 30 -6.55 5.49 12.59
CA GLY A 30 -5.38 5.57 11.71
C GLY A 30 -5.70 5.60 10.22
N CYS A 31 -6.96 5.41 9.84
CA CYS A 31 -7.36 5.51 8.44
C CYS A 31 -7.55 6.98 8.02
N THR A 32 -6.95 7.34 6.89
CA THR A 32 -7.07 8.68 6.30
C THR A 32 -8.01 8.70 5.09
N TRP A 33 -8.61 7.57 4.76
CA TRP A 33 -9.50 7.41 3.60
C TRP A 33 -10.89 7.97 3.87
N ASP A 34 -11.57 8.34 2.78
CA ASP A 34 -12.96 8.79 2.79
C ASP A 34 -13.72 8.21 1.59
N GLU A 35 -14.97 8.62 1.40
CA GLU A 35 -15.79 8.10 0.30
C GLU A 35 -15.29 8.51 -1.09
N GLY A 36 -14.48 9.56 -1.17
CA GLY A 36 -13.87 10.03 -2.42
C GLY A 36 -12.53 9.40 -2.76
N TYR A 37 -11.90 8.73 -1.77
CA TYR A 37 -10.61 8.10 -1.98
C TYR A 37 -10.36 6.96 -0.97
N PRO A 38 -9.99 5.73 -1.40
CA PRO A 38 -9.96 5.31 -2.80
C PRO A 38 -11.37 5.18 -3.39
N ALA A 39 -11.49 5.51 -4.68
CA ALA A 39 -12.74 5.39 -5.44
C ALA A 39 -12.61 4.30 -6.51
N MET A 40 -13.71 3.97 -7.18
CA MET A 40 -13.71 2.93 -8.21
C MET A 40 -12.70 3.21 -9.32
N GLU A 41 -12.50 4.47 -9.68
CA GLU A 41 -11.51 4.85 -10.70
C GLU A 41 -10.08 4.43 -10.31
N HIS A 42 -9.73 4.53 -9.04
CA HIS A 42 -8.42 4.09 -8.55
C HIS A 42 -8.28 2.57 -8.61
N VAL A 43 -9.33 1.85 -8.21
CA VAL A 43 -9.36 0.38 -8.29
C VAL A 43 -9.18 -0.09 -9.73
N CYS A 44 -9.97 0.45 -10.65
CA CYS A 44 -9.93 0.07 -12.06
C CYS A 44 -8.57 0.39 -12.69
N MET A 45 -8.02 1.56 -12.40
CA MET A 45 -6.71 1.95 -12.91
C MET A 45 -5.60 0.99 -12.45
N ASP A 46 -5.60 0.65 -11.16
CA ASP A 46 -4.62 -0.27 -10.61
C ASP A 46 -4.73 -1.67 -11.25
N ILE A 47 -5.95 -2.15 -11.45
CA ILE A 47 -6.20 -3.45 -12.08
C ILE A 47 -5.73 -3.45 -13.54
N GLU A 48 -6.09 -2.43 -14.30
CA GLU A 48 -5.73 -2.32 -15.71
C GLU A 48 -4.21 -2.29 -15.95
N LYS A 49 -3.46 -1.75 -14.99
CA LYS A 49 -2.00 -1.67 -15.03
C LYS A 49 -1.29 -2.88 -14.43
N ASP A 50 -2.02 -3.89 -13.99
CA ASP A 50 -1.47 -5.03 -13.25
C ASP A 50 -0.68 -4.61 -12.01
N ASN A 51 -1.21 -3.62 -11.31
CA ASN A 51 -0.57 -2.99 -10.14
C ASN A 51 -1.28 -3.26 -8.82
N LEU A 52 -2.37 -4.01 -8.80
CA LEU A 52 -3.11 -4.32 -7.58
C LEU A 52 -3.01 -5.81 -7.28
N PHE A 53 -2.50 -6.12 -6.09
CA PHE A 53 -2.37 -7.47 -5.59
C PHE A 53 -3.27 -7.68 -4.38
N LEU A 54 -3.80 -8.88 -4.23
CA LEU A 54 -4.65 -9.22 -3.10
C LEU A 54 -4.46 -10.67 -2.65
N VAL A 55 -4.91 -10.91 -1.43
CA VAL A 55 -5.02 -12.25 -0.85
C VAL A 55 -6.47 -12.43 -0.42
N LYS A 56 -7.03 -13.60 -0.69
CA LYS A 56 -8.38 -13.97 -0.26
C LYS A 56 -8.35 -15.23 0.59
N ASP A 57 -9.32 -15.35 1.47
CA ASP A 57 -9.68 -16.59 2.14
C ASP A 57 -11.16 -16.87 1.87
N GLU A 58 -11.73 -17.85 2.54
CA GLU A 58 -13.14 -18.23 2.39
C GLU A 58 -14.14 -17.14 2.81
N LYS A 59 -13.68 -16.16 3.59
CA LYS A 59 -14.51 -15.02 4.04
C LYS A 59 -14.41 -13.82 3.11
N GLY A 60 -13.49 -13.82 2.16
CA GLY A 60 -13.29 -12.71 1.22
C GLY A 60 -11.87 -12.17 1.22
N ILE A 61 -11.72 -10.88 0.96
CA ILE A 61 -10.39 -10.26 0.88
C ILE A 61 -9.74 -10.20 2.26
N VAL A 62 -8.51 -10.69 2.33
CA VAL A 62 -7.66 -10.62 3.53
C VAL A 62 -6.84 -9.34 3.53
N ALA A 63 -6.22 -9.02 2.39
CA ALA A 63 -5.34 -7.87 2.28
C ALA A 63 -5.17 -7.44 0.82
N THR A 64 -4.84 -6.16 0.63
CA THR A 64 -4.54 -5.57 -0.68
C THR A 64 -3.30 -4.72 -0.60
N ILE A 65 -2.61 -4.54 -1.73
CA ILE A 65 -1.56 -3.56 -1.91
C ILE A 65 -1.48 -3.18 -3.38
N SER A 66 -1.17 -1.92 -3.66
CA SER A 66 -1.02 -1.42 -5.04
C SER A 66 0.34 -0.79 -5.27
N ILE A 67 0.77 -0.81 -6.53
CA ILE A 67 1.84 0.04 -7.04
C ILE A 67 1.16 1.28 -7.61
N ASP A 68 1.57 2.46 -7.19
CA ASP A 68 0.98 3.72 -7.67
C ASP A 68 1.97 4.53 -8.50
N SER A 69 1.44 5.49 -9.25
CA SER A 69 2.19 6.45 -10.05
C SER A 69 1.65 7.86 -9.81
N ASP A 70 1.53 8.25 -8.55
CA ASP A 70 1.11 9.59 -8.15
C ASP A 70 2.24 10.57 -8.43
N GLU A 71 2.07 11.39 -9.46
CA GLU A 71 3.08 12.36 -9.88
C GLU A 71 3.44 13.35 -8.77
N GLN A 72 2.50 13.73 -7.92
CA GLN A 72 2.76 14.64 -6.81
C GLN A 72 3.65 14.00 -5.75
N VAL A 73 3.41 12.73 -5.46
CA VAL A 73 4.25 11.97 -4.52
C VAL A 73 5.63 11.75 -5.12
N ASP A 74 5.69 11.32 -6.37
CA ASP A 74 6.97 11.05 -7.04
C ASP A 74 7.84 12.30 -7.19
N ALA A 75 7.23 13.49 -7.24
CA ALA A 75 7.92 14.77 -7.37
C ALA A 75 8.51 15.29 -6.04
N ILE A 76 8.25 14.65 -4.91
CA ILE A 76 8.82 15.06 -3.63
C ILE A 76 10.35 14.99 -3.70
N LYS A 77 11.01 16.08 -3.31
CA LYS A 77 12.47 16.20 -3.46
C LYS A 77 13.27 15.41 -2.42
N LYS A 78 12.62 14.87 -1.40
CA LYS A 78 13.29 14.09 -0.36
C LYS A 78 13.74 12.70 -0.82
N TRP A 79 13.09 12.14 -1.86
CA TRP A 79 13.46 10.81 -2.33
C TRP A 79 14.91 10.76 -2.82
N THR A 80 15.63 9.73 -2.45
CA THR A 80 17.05 9.56 -2.79
C THR A 80 17.29 8.46 -3.83
N ILE A 81 16.29 7.63 -4.11
CA ILE A 81 16.38 6.53 -5.06
C ILE A 81 15.61 6.91 -6.33
N GLU A 82 16.31 7.05 -7.45
CA GLU A 82 15.71 7.54 -8.69
C GLU A 82 14.71 6.56 -9.32
N ASN A 83 15.08 5.30 -9.44
CA ASN A 83 14.26 4.27 -10.08
C ASN A 83 13.43 3.54 -9.04
N SER A 84 12.45 4.25 -8.49
CA SER A 84 11.62 3.78 -7.38
C SER A 84 10.13 3.89 -7.74
N LYS A 85 9.30 3.04 -7.11
CA LYS A 85 7.85 3.09 -7.26
C LYS A 85 7.15 3.21 -5.92
N GLU A 86 6.00 3.85 -5.95
CA GLU A 86 5.18 4.06 -4.75
C GLU A 86 4.36 2.81 -4.41
N ALA A 87 4.39 2.41 -3.14
CA ALA A 87 3.42 1.47 -2.59
C ALA A 87 2.23 2.26 -2.04
N ALA A 88 1.03 1.85 -2.36
CA ALA A 88 -0.18 2.54 -1.96
C ALA A 88 -1.31 1.56 -1.64
N ARG A 89 -2.33 2.05 -0.97
CA ARG A 89 -3.58 1.33 -0.68
C ARG A 89 -3.32 -0.04 -0.05
N LEU A 90 -2.39 -0.07 0.89
CA LEU A 90 -2.13 -1.24 1.73
C LEU A 90 -3.22 -1.33 2.80
N ALA A 91 -3.93 -2.42 2.81
CA ALA A 91 -4.99 -2.65 3.79
C ALA A 91 -5.04 -4.13 4.21
N VAL A 92 -5.28 -4.38 5.49
CA VAL A 92 -5.42 -5.72 6.06
C VAL A 92 -6.75 -5.80 6.81
N ARG A 93 -7.51 -6.87 6.56
CA ARG A 93 -8.82 -7.07 7.21
C ARG A 93 -8.69 -7.00 8.73
N ALA A 94 -9.65 -6.34 9.37
CA ALA A 94 -9.58 -5.97 10.78
C ALA A 94 -9.28 -7.14 11.73
N ASP A 95 -9.90 -8.30 11.49
CA ASP A 95 -9.70 -9.51 12.30
C ASP A 95 -8.30 -10.13 12.18
N LEU A 96 -7.54 -9.72 11.19
CA LEU A 96 -6.21 -10.26 10.90
C LEU A 96 -5.08 -9.23 11.09
N GLN A 97 -5.39 -8.04 11.57
CA GLN A 97 -4.38 -7.02 11.87
C GLN A 97 -3.51 -7.45 13.05
N GLY A 98 -2.26 -6.98 13.06
CA GLY A 98 -1.30 -7.33 14.10
C GLY A 98 -0.63 -8.70 13.93
N MET A 99 -0.88 -9.41 12.85
CA MET A 99 -0.35 -10.75 12.58
C MET A 99 0.80 -10.75 11.57
N GLY A 100 1.32 -9.59 11.21
CA GLY A 100 2.44 -9.46 10.28
C GLY A 100 2.07 -9.51 8.80
N ILE A 101 0.80 -9.47 8.45
CA ILE A 101 0.33 -9.57 7.05
C ILE A 101 0.78 -8.35 6.25
N ALA A 102 0.70 -7.14 6.81
CA ALA A 102 1.15 -5.92 6.13
C ALA A 102 2.63 -6.02 5.73
N ARG A 103 3.46 -6.56 6.61
CA ARG A 103 4.90 -6.77 6.31
C ARG A 103 5.08 -7.77 5.17
N LYS A 104 4.33 -8.84 5.15
CA LYS A 104 4.39 -9.84 4.07
C LYS A 104 3.94 -9.23 2.73
N MET A 105 2.90 -8.38 2.75
CA MET A 105 2.45 -7.67 1.56
C MET A 105 3.56 -6.76 1.01
N LEU A 106 4.23 -6.00 1.88
CA LEU A 106 5.33 -5.14 1.47
C LEU A 106 6.53 -5.94 0.96
N GLN A 107 6.88 -7.03 1.62
CA GLN A 107 7.96 -7.91 1.17
C GLN A 107 7.66 -8.47 -0.22
N PHE A 108 6.44 -8.93 -0.44
CA PHE A 108 5.98 -9.39 -1.75
C PHE A 108 6.11 -8.28 -2.79
N LEU A 109 5.63 -7.08 -2.47
CA LEU A 109 5.68 -5.97 -3.42
C LEU A 109 7.12 -5.57 -3.76
N MET A 110 8.02 -5.59 -2.79
CA MET A 110 9.44 -5.30 -3.02
C MET A 110 10.07 -6.32 -3.98
N GLU A 111 9.75 -7.60 -3.83
CA GLU A 111 10.21 -8.64 -4.76
C GLU A 111 9.65 -8.39 -6.18
N GLU A 112 8.36 -8.09 -6.27
CA GLU A 112 7.69 -7.81 -7.54
C GLU A 112 8.30 -6.59 -8.24
N LEU A 113 8.54 -5.52 -7.50
CA LEU A 113 9.16 -4.32 -8.04
C LEU A 113 10.58 -4.59 -8.54
N LYS A 114 11.33 -5.38 -7.79
CA LYS A 114 12.68 -5.79 -8.20
C LYS A 114 12.65 -6.60 -9.50
N GLU A 115 11.71 -7.53 -9.63
CA GLU A 115 11.52 -8.31 -10.86
C GLU A 115 11.14 -7.42 -12.05
N ARG A 116 10.40 -6.33 -11.80
CA ARG A 116 10.05 -5.33 -12.83
C ARG A 116 11.18 -4.37 -13.16
N GLY A 117 12.33 -4.46 -12.48
CA GLY A 117 13.52 -3.65 -12.77
C GLY A 117 13.65 -2.38 -11.96
N TYR A 118 12.86 -2.19 -10.90
CA TYR A 118 12.97 -1.03 -10.02
C TYR A 118 14.03 -1.25 -8.94
N GLU A 119 14.60 -0.14 -8.45
CA GLU A 119 15.68 -0.16 -7.48
C GLU A 119 15.25 0.26 -6.08
N GLY A 120 14.03 0.78 -5.95
CA GLY A 120 13.52 1.24 -4.68
C GLY A 120 12.00 1.24 -4.59
N ILE A 121 11.53 1.36 -3.36
CA ILE A 121 10.13 1.51 -3.01
C ILE A 121 10.00 2.71 -2.08
N HIS A 122 8.96 3.50 -2.27
CA HIS A 122 8.68 4.66 -1.42
C HIS A 122 7.19 4.78 -1.16
N PHE A 123 6.82 5.48 -0.10
CA PHE A 123 5.43 5.79 0.21
C PHE A 123 5.32 6.85 1.30
N LEU A 124 4.12 7.43 1.39
CA LEU A 124 3.75 8.32 2.48
C LEU A 124 3.00 7.53 3.54
N VAL A 125 3.25 7.84 4.81
CA VAL A 125 2.52 7.25 5.93
C VAL A 125 2.12 8.32 6.92
N SER A 126 0.89 8.20 7.43
CA SER A 126 0.38 9.14 8.45
C SER A 126 1.12 8.93 9.76
N PRO A 127 1.61 10.02 10.40
CA PRO A 127 2.18 9.92 11.75
C PRO A 127 1.19 9.39 12.80
N SER A 128 -0.11 9.45 12.51
CA SER A 128 -1.16 9.00 13.43
C SER A 128 -1.44 7.50 13.36
N ASN A 129 -0.66 6.73 12.60
CA ASN A 129 -0.82 5.28 12.47
C ASN A 129 0.36 4.53 13.09
N PRO A 130 0.40 4.37 14.44
CA PRO A 130 1.55 3.77 15.12
C PRO A 130 1.78 2.31 14.75
N ALA A 131 0.72 1.55 14.45
CA ALA A 131 0.84 0.15 14.04
C ALA A 131 1.59 0.03 12.70
N ALA A 132 1.26 0.89 11.72
CA ALA A 132 1.95 0.95 10.44
C ALA A 132 3.41 1.35 10.63
N LEU A 133 3.68 2.38 11.43
CA LEU A 133 5.04 2.85 11.70
C LEU A 133 5.90 1.73 12.31
N ALA A 134 5.36 0.96 13.24
CA ALA A 134 6.07 -0.16 13.87
C ALA A 134 6.41 -1.24 12.83
N SER A 135 5.48 -1.57 11.94
CA SER A 135 5.69 -2.56 10.86
C SER A 135 6.80 -2.11 9.91
N TYR A 136 6.78 -0.84 9.50
CA TYR A 136 7.77 -0.30 8.55
C TYR A 136 9.16 -0.20 9.16
N ARG A 137 9.25 0.08 10.47
CA ARG A 137 10.54 0.09 11.18
C ARG A 137 11.17 -1.31 11.17
N LYS A 138 10.38 -2.36 11.34
CA LYS A 138 10.88 -3.74 11.30
C LYS A 138 11.40 -4.14 9.92
N LEU A 139 10.91 -3.50 8.85
CA LEU A 139 11.38 -3.73 7.49
C LEU A 139 12.57 -2.83 7.11
N GLU A 140 13.04 -2.02 8.05
CA GLU A 140 14.21 -1.15 7.87
C GLU A 140 14.03 -0.09 6.78
N PHE A 141 12.82 0.45 6.65
CA PHE A 141 12.59 1.62 5.81
C PHE A 141 13.26 2.86 6.41
N ASN A 142 13.80 3.71 5.55
CA ASN A 142 14.36 4.99 5.94
C ASN A 142 13.27 6.06 6.01
N ASN A 143 13.14 6.70 7.18
CA ASN A 143 12.27 7.86 7.33
C ASN A 143 13.05 9.11 6.92
N LEU A 144 12.67 9.72 5.80
CA LEU A 144 13.36 10.89 5.25
C LEU A 144 12.82 12.21 5.80
N GLY A 145 11.87 12.16 6.72
CA GLY A 145 11.22 13.34 7.30
C GLY A 145 9.80 13.52 6.84
N THR A 146 9.26 14.71 7.08
CA THR A 146 7.86 15.01 6.80
C THR A 146 7.68 15.82 5.53
N GLU A 147 6.52 15.65 4.90
CA GLU A 147 6.06 16.43 3.77
C GLU A 147 4.58 16.76 3.98
N PHE A 148 4.19 17.98 3.66
CA PHE A 148 2.79 18.40 3.76
C PHE A 148 2.12 18.23 2.40
N MET A 149 1.13 17.33 2.32
CA MET A 149 0.35 17.05 1.10
C MET A 149 -1.07 16.67 1.46
N TYR A 150 -1.99 16.92 0.56
CA TYR A 150 -3.39 16.52 0.73
C TYR A 150 -3.97 17.00 2.06
N GLY A 151 -3.59 18.21 2.50
CA GLY A 151 -4.10 18.84 3.69
C GLY A 151 -3.54 18.34 5.02
N ARG A 152 -2.49 17.54 5.02
CA ARG A 152 -1.87 17.00 6.23
C ARG A 152 -0.39 16.70 6.08
N GLU A 153 0.27 16.43 7.20
CA GLU A 153 1.65 15.98 7.22
C GLU A 153 1.74 14.47 7.04
N TRP A 154 2.78 14.05 6.33
CA TRP A 154 3.11 12.65 6.10
C TRP A 154 4.58 12.42 6.39
N TYR A 155 4.93 11.22 6.86
CA TYR A 155 6.31 10.75 6.81
C TYR A 155 6.60 10.20 5.42
N CYS A 156 7.82 10.48 4.93
CA CYS A 156 8.32 9.96 3.66
C CYS A 156 9.23 8.78 3.94
N TYR A 157 8.80 7.60 3.57
CA TYR A 157 9.56 6.37 3.76
C TYR A 157 10.04 5.84 2.43
N GLU A 158 11.30 5.41 2.39
CA GLU A 158 11.85 4.72 1.21
C GLU A 158 12.79 3.60 1.63
N LYS A 159 12.99 2.66 0.70
CA LYS A 159 13.93 1.55 0.89
C LYS A 159 14.48 1.12 -0.46
N ARG A 160 15.79 0.84 -0.50
CA ARG A 160 16.42 0.21 -1.66
C ARG A 160 16.10 -1.28 -1.67
N ILE A 161 15.83 -1.81 -2.86
CA ILE A 161 15.45 -3.21 -3.04
C ILE A 161 16.37 -3.94 -4.00
#